data_3ee531d9ce91739db91f2a4502909cae
#
_entry.id   3ee531d9ce91739db91f2a4502909cae
#
_cell.length_a   1.000
_cell.length_b   1.000
_cell.length_c   1.000
_cell.angle_alpha   90.00
_cell.angle_beta   90.00
_cell.angle_gamma   90.00
#
_symmetry.space_group_name_H-M   'P 1'
#
loop_
_entity.id
_entity.type
_entity.pdbx_description
1 polymer ?
#
loop_
_entity_poly.entity_id
_entity_poly.type
_entity_poly.pdbx_seq_one_letter_code
_entity_poly.pdbx_strand_id
1 'polypeptide(L)' 'MRNVRFQSLQCFATEDRVVDDSMVTFEIARCGYWPWSVDTKIEMRLVHIFEMRDGKISRELVFDMGRPVC' A
#
# COMPACT_ATOMS: atom_id res chain seq x y z
N MET A 1 13.02 6.27 0.17
CA MET A 1 11.75 6.96 -0.12
C MET A 1 11.70 8.27 0.64
N ARG A 2 11.21 9.29 0.04
CA ARG A 2 11.00 10.59 0.70
C ARG A 2 9.68 11.19 0.25
N ASN A 3 9.19 12.19 1.00
CA ASN A 3 7.90 12.82 0.76
C ASN A 3 6.78 11.81 0.67
N VAL A 4 6.79 10.85 1.58
CA VAL A 4 5.78 9.79 1.61
C VAL A 4 4.47 10.37 2.10
N ARG A 5 3.42 10.14 1.32
CA ARG A 5 2.05 10.50 1.69
C ARG A 5 1.18 9.28 1.62
N PHE A 6 0.33 9.15 2.60
CA PHE A 6 -0.55 8.01 2.73
C PHE A 6 -2.00 8.49 2.82
N GLN A 7 -2.85 7.94 1.98
CA GLN A 7 -4.26 8.29 1.97
C GLN A 7 -5.09 7.02 1.98
N SER A 8 -5.91 6.85 3.00
CA SER A 8 -6.87 5.76 3.04
C SER A 8 -8.03 6.09 2.11
N LEU A 9 -8.32 5.22 1.16
CA LEU A 9 -9.40 5.41 0.20
C LEU A 9 -10.70 4.81 0.69
N GLN A 10 -10.62 3.60 1.22
CA GLN A 10 -11.78 2.91 1.78
C GLN A 10 -11.31 1.85 2.75
N CYS A 11 -12.13 1.59 3.74
CA CYS A 11 -11.90 0.53 4.70
C CYS A 11 -13.26 -0.07 5.03
N PHE A 12 -13.38 -1.38 4.91
CA PHE A 12 -14.63 -2.05 5.21
C PHE A 12 -14.35 -3.43 5.80
N ALA A 13 -15.34 -3.97 6.47
CA ALA A 13 -15.20 -5.24 7.15
C ALA A 13 -16.43 -6.11 6.94
N THR A 14 -16.19 -7.42 6.89
CA THR A 14 -17.22 -8.44 6.99
C THR A 14 -17.03 -9.15 8.32
N GLU A 15 -17.76 -10.25 8.55
CA GLU A 15 -17.67 -11.00 9.81
C GLU A 15 -16.24 -11.50 10.09
N ASP A 16 -15.51 -11.87 9.05
CA ASP A 16 -14.21 -12.54 9.18
C ASP A 16 -13.09 -11.83 8.43
N ARG A 17 -13.35 -10.70 7.80
CA ARG A 17 -12.32 -9.99 7.02
C ARG A 17 -12.41 -8.50 7.18
N VAL A 18 -11.25 -7.86 7.14
CA VAL A 18 -11.13 -6.41 7.07
C VAL A 18 -10.31 -6.08 5.83
N VAL A 19 -10.81 -5.16 5.02
CA VAL A 19 -10.13 -4.71 3.81
C VAL A 19 -9.81 -3.23 3.95
N ASP A 20 -8.54 -2.90 3.77
CA ASP A 20 -8.05 -1.53 3.79
C ASP A 20 -7.40 -1.21 2.45
N ASP A 21 -7.97 -0.24 1.74
CA ASP A 21 -7.51 0.18 0.43
C ASP A 21 -6.93 1.59 0.55
N SER A 22 -5.66 1.74 0.23
CA SER A 22 -4.93 2.98 0.43
C SER A 22 -4.13 3.37 -0.79
N MET A 23 -3.87 4.66 -0.91
CA MET A 23 -2.98 5.23 -1.92
C MET A 23 -1.76 5.78 -1.22
N VAL A 24 -0.59 5.39 -1.69
CA VAL A 24 0.69 5.89 -1.17
C VAL A 24 1.43 6.58 -2.30
N THR A 25 1.89 7.79 -2.05
CA THR A 25 2.75 8.50 -2.99
C THR A 25 4.08 8.77 -2.31
N PHE A 26 5.16 8.59 -3.05
CA PHE A 26 6.50 8.83 -2.54
C PHE A 26 7.47 9.12 -3.67
N GLU A 27 8.65 9.59 -3.33
CA GLU A 27 9.74 9.82 -4.28
C GLU A 27 10.87 8.82 -4.00
N ILE A 28 11.52 8.38 -5.07
CA ILE A 28 12.66 7.49 -4.97
C ILE A 28 13.86 8.30 -4.48
N ALA A 29 14.39 7.96 -3.33
CA ALA A 29 15.55 8.65 -2.74
C ALA A 29 16.87 7.99 -3.09
N ARG A 30 16.87 6.71 -3.43
CA ARG A 30 18.07 5.94 -3.79
C ARG A 30 17.80 5.09 -5.01
N CYS A 31 18.76 5.01 -5.91
CA CYS A 31 18.67 4.07 -7.01
C CYS A 31 19.04 2.66 -6.55
N GLY A 32 18.56 1.65 -7.28
CA GLY A 32 18.89 0.26 -7.03
C GLY A 32 17.82 -0.55 -6.31
N TYR A 33 16.95 0.07 -5.55
CA TYR A 33 15.85 -0.62 -4.86
C TYR A 33 14.64 -0.85 -5.75
N TRP A 34 14.42 0.07 -6.67
CA TRP A 34 13.22 0.11 -7.49
C TRP A 34 13.60 0.14 -8.97
N PRO A 35 12.74 -0.32 -9.86
CA PRO A 35 13.02 -0.22 -11.29
C PRO A 35 13.00 1.22 -11.81
N TRP A 36 12.72 2.19 -10.96
CA TRP A 36 12.60 3.60 -11.33
C TRP A 36 13.80 4.40 -10.85
N SER A 37 14.08 5.48 -11.58
CA SER A 37 15.18 6.38 -11.25
C SER A 37 14.97 7.15 -9.96
N VAL A 38 16.07 7.68 -9.40
CA VAL A 38 16.02 8.62 -8.30
C VAL A 38 15.18 9.85 -8.70
N ASP A 39 14.46 10.41 -7.75
CA ASP A 39 13.55 11.55 -7.90
C ASP A 39 12.28 11.24 -8.71
N THR A 40 12.08 10.01 -9.10
CA THR A 40 10.82 9.62 -9.72
C THR A 40 9.72 9.61 -8.66
N LYS A 41 8.60 10.23 -9.00
CA LYS A 41 7.42 10.20 -8.15
C LYS A 41 6.64 8.92 -8.44
N ILE A 42 6.35 8.17 -7.40
CA ILE A 42 5.63 6.90 -7.52
C ILE A 42 4.28 7.01 -6.83
N GLU A 43 3.27 6.51 -7.50
CA GLU A 43 1.94 6.32 -6.94
C GLU A 43 1.71 4.83 -6.79
N MET A 44 1.43 4.39 -5.58
CA MET A 44 1.25 2.97 -5.27
C MET A 44 -0.10 2.74 -4.62
N ARG A 45 -0.85 1.80 -5.16
CA ARG A 45 -2.11 1.37 -4.57
C ARG A 45 -1.82 0.17 -3.67
N LEU A 46 -2.20 0.27 -2.42
CA LEU A 46 -2.03 -0.81 -1.44
C LEU A 46 -3.39 -1.31 -0.98
N VAL A 47 -3.58 -2.61 -1.05
CA VAL A 47 -4.77 -3.26 -0.52
C VAL A 47 -4.31 -4.28 0.51
N HIS A 48 -4.75 -4.09 1.75
CA HIS A 48 -4.53 -5.05 2.83
C HIS A 48 -5.83 -5.78 3.11
N ILE A 49 -5.75 -7.09 3.13
CA ILE A 49 -6.88 -7.94 3.51
C ILE A 49 -6.47 -8.71 4.75
N PHE A 50 -7.15 -8.47 5.86
CA PHE A 50 -6.91 -9.17 7.11
C PHE A 50 -8.01 -10.20 7.31
N GLU A 51 -7.63 -11.47 7.35
CA GLU A 51 -8.57 -12.53 7.71
C GLU A 51 -8.59 -12.64 9.22
N MET A 52 -9.78 -12.57 9.79
CA MET A 52 -9.96 -12.55 11.23
C MET A 52 -10.49 -13.89 11.71
N ARG A 53 -9.98 -14.34 12.87
CA ARG A 53 -10.44 -15.55 13.50
C ARG A 53 -10.40 -15.34 15.02
N ASP A 54 -11.53 -15.59 15.68
CA ASP A 54 -11.64 -15.44 17.13
C ASP A 54 -11.22 -14.04 17.63
N GLY A 55 -11.57 -13.01 16.85
CA GLY A 55 -11.23 -11.63 17.18
C GLY A 55 -9.78 -11.26 16.94
N LYS A 56 -9.00 -12.14 16.29
CA LYS A 56 -7.57 -11.91 16.01
C LYS A 56 -7.29 -12.03 14.52
N ILE A 57 -6.25 -11.35 14.08
CA ILE A 57 -5.79 -11.47 12.70
C ILE A 57 -5.12 -12.84 12.54
N SER A 58 -5.72 -13.68 11.69
CA SER A 58 -5.17 -15.01 11.41
C SER A 58 -4.28 -15.00 10.16
N ARG A 59 -4.53 -14.08 9.23
CA ARG A 59 -3.78 -13.99 7.99
C ARG A 59 -3.85 -12.58 7.44
N GLU A 60 -2.75 -12.12 6.87
CA GLU A 60 -2.68 -10.84 6.21
C GLU A 60 -2.27 -11.05 4.75
N LEU A 61 -3.04 -10.47 3.84
CA LEU A 61 -2.73 -10.46 2.43
C LEU A 61 -2.50 -9.01 2.01
N VAL A 62 -1.40 -8.78 1.29
CA VAL A 62 -1.04 -7.45 0.82
C VAL A 62 -0.91 -7.49 -0.69
N PHE A 63 -1.61 -6.61 -1.36
CA PHE A 63 -1.51 -6.44 -2.80
C PHE A 63 -1.08 -5.01 -3.08
N ASP A 64 -0.05 -4.86 -3.90
CA ASP A 64 0.42 -3.54 -4.26
C ASP A 64 0.57 -3.42 -5.77
N MET A 65 0.42 -2.20 -6.26
CA MET A 65 0.65 -1.86 -7.64
C MET A 65 1.19 -0.45 -7.69
N GLY A 66 2.42 -0.31 -8.17
CA GLY A 66 3.09 0.98 -8.26
C GLY A 66 3.31 1.41 -9.68
N ARG A 67 3.25 2.71 -9.92
CA ARG A 67 3.55 3.29 -11.22
C ARG A 67 4.20 4.65 -11.05
N PRO A 68 5.06 5.05 -12.00
CA PRO A 68 5.59 6.41 -11.98
C PRO A 68 4.50 7.41 -12.34
N VAL A 69 4.56 8.57 -11.71
CA VAL A 69 3.64 9.67 -11.98
C VAL A 69 4.45 10.76 -12.67
N CYS A 70 3.99 11.18 -13.82
CA CYS A 70 4.64 12.25 -14.58
C CYS A 70 4.26 13.62 -14.06
#